data_268b9973a418b46ba4f5befa724590c5
#
_entry.id   268b9973a418b46ba4f5befa724590c5
#
_cell.length_a   1.000
_cell.length_b   1.000
_cell.length_c   1.000
_cell.angle_alpha   90.00
_cell.angle_beta   90.00
_cell.angle_gamma   90.00
#
_symmetry.space_group_name_H-M   'P 1'
#
loop_
_entity.id
_entity.type
_entity.pdbx_description
1 polymer ?
#
loop_
_entity_poly.entity_id
_entity_poly.type
_entity_poly.pdbx_seq_one_letter_code
_entity_poly.pdbx_strand_id
1 'polypeptide(L)'
;MKNIYKRLAAVLLSALLFFAACSGKQAEGESNKRSSDSAITDNSENDSAKIAKAKEEEDLDLVPVEIFEAWRGEISSYIILSSTVETEQYVDVYPYLTGIVAALLAEEGDDLKKGAPLLRLDAEEYLLREAKVLTEYKSVQSEFKRIQAQFDKELLSKEEYDKANLSLEQAKLSWREAKLNLDRTTVRAPINGVVSLRNVRQGDRVTANTHLFSMVNLENIIATVHVPEKELSSIKLNQLTYLTSEYLGDKKYQGYVKRISPVVNPATGTFKVTIGLDGEHADLRPGMFVNTFIVTMTNNDALLLDKDAIIFDSDKRFVFVVKDSLALKILVEIGFEDASKVEILKGINESDKVIIVGQNGLRDKTKVKVVKERKTS
;
A
#
# COMPACT_ATOMS: atom_id res chain seq x y z
N MET A 1 22.66 -34.84 15.79
CA MET A 1 21.33 -34.36 16.10
C MET A 1 20.73 -35.09 17.32
N LYS A 2 21.32 -35.01 18.49
CA LYS A 2 20.80 -35.68 19.71
C LYS A 2 21.04 -34.87 21.02
N ASN A 3 21.50 -33.62 20.95
CA ASN A 3 21.86 -32.83 22.15
C ASN A 3 21.17 -31.46 22.30
N ILE A 4 20.11 -31.17 21.54
CA ILE A 4 19.39 -29.88 21.64
C ILE A 4 18.08 -30.00 22.46
N TYR A 5 17.57 -31.22 22.71
CA TYR A 5 16.31 -31.44 23.45
C TYR A 5 16.42 -31.53 24.97
N LYS A 6 17.62 -31.45 25.55
CA LYS A 6 17.81 -31.56 27.04
C LYS A 6 17.90 -30.20 27.78
N ARG A 7 17.78 -29.06 27.13
CA ARG A 7 17.87 -27.73 27.79
C ARG A 7 16.58 -26.91 27.85
N LEU A 8 15.45 -27.45 27.37
CA LEU A 8 14.14 -26.78 27.38
C LEU A 8 13.13 -27.32 28.41
N ALA A 9 13.52 -28.24 29.27
CA ALA A 9 12.65 -28.85 30.28
C ALA A 9 12.86 -28.35 31.73
N ALA A 10 13.64 -27.28 31.95
CA ALA A 10 14.02 -26.83 33.30
C ALA A 10 13.52 -25.43 33.69
N VAL A 11 12.63 -24.78 32.93
CA VAL A 11 12.14 -23.42 33.22
C VAL A 11 10.61 -23.34 33.46
N LEU A 12 9.90 -24.44 33.54
CA LEU A 12 8.43 -24.48 33.70
C LEU A 12 7.97 -25.10 35.02
N LEU A 13 8.71 -24.92 36.12
CA LEU A 13 8.27 -25.43 37.44
C LEU A 13 8.60 -24.47 38.60
N SER A 14 8.30 -23.17 38.52
CA SER A 14 8.43 -22.24 39.67
C SER A 14 7.47 -21.06 39.62
N ALA A 15 6.16 -21.28 39.42
CA ALA A 15 5.15 -20.22 39.58
C ALA A 15 3.79 -20.79 39.97
N LEU A 16 3.77 -21.55 41.08
CA LEU A 16 2.50 -22.01 41.71
C LEU A 16 2.77 -22.18 43.19
N LEU A 17 2.62 -21.08 43.93
CA LEU A 17 2.45 -21.07 45.40
C LEU A 17 2.48 -19.61 45.88
N PHE A 18 1.33 -18.97 45.98
CA PHE A 18 1.04 -17.90 46.96
C PHE A 18 -0.41 -17.39 46.68
N PHE A 19 -1.41 -18.17 47.18
CA PHE A 19 -2.70 -17.64 47.52
C PHE A 19 -3.31 -18.56 48.59
N ALA A 20 -3.16 -18.20 49.85
CA ALA A 20 -4.01 -18.67 50.90
C ALA A 20 -3.99 -17.70 52.10
N ALA A 21 -5.16 -17.40 52.55
CA ALA A 21 -5.51 -16.95 53.91
C ALA A 21 -5.48 -15.45 54.20
N CYS A 22 -6.63 -14.81 54.37
CA CYS A 22 -7.13 -14.47 55.67
C CYS A 22 -8.64 -14.15 55.67
N SER A 23 -9.35 -14.99 56.42
CA SER A 23 -10.73 -14.94 56.84
C SER A 23 -10.88 -14.22 58.18
N GLY A 24 -12.07 -13.66 58.44
CA GLY A 24 -12.55 -13.31 59.79
C GLY A 24 -12.80 -11.82 59.98
N LYS A 25 -13.87 -11.30 60.55
CA LYS A 25 -14.94 -11.86 61.36
C LYS A 25 -16.01 -10.76 61.51
N GLN A 26 -17.24 -11.15 61.63
CA GLN A 26 -18.41 -10.39 62.08
C GLN A 26 -18.26 -9.80 63.48
N ALA A 27 -18.97 -8.70 63.75
CA ALA A 27 -19.68 -8.51 65.03
C ALA A 27 -20.81 -7.48 64.89
N GLU A 28 -21.95 -7.91 65.35
CA GLU A 28 -23.22 -7.27 65.59
C GLU A 28 -23.16 -6.26 66.79
N GLY A 29 -24.23 -5.47 66.90
CA GLY A 29 -24.63 -4.82 68.16
C GLY A 29 -25.34 -3.49 67.92
N GLU A 30 -26.63 -3.50 67.70
CA GLU A 30 -27.78 -3.20 68.61
C GLU A 30 -27.79 -1.82 69.30
N SER A 31 -28.87 -1.08 68.91
CA SER A 31 -29.92 -0.54 69.80
C SER A 31 -29.62 0.67 70.69
N ASN A 32 -30.29 1.77 70.58
CA ASN A 32 -31.44 2.20 71.41
C ASN A 32 -31.85 3.68 71.22
N LYS A 33 -33.05 3.94 70.90
CA LYS A 33 -34.21 4.63 71.52
C LYS A 33 -34.02 5.97 72.29
N ARG A 34 -35.00 6.83 71.96
CA ARG A 34 -35.72 7.86 72.76
C ARG A 34 -35.08 9.23 72.84
N SER A 35 -35.81 10.32 72.82
CA SER A 35 -37.20 10.72 72.71
C SER A 35 -37.32 12.25 72.88
N SER A 36 -38.35 12.81 72.25
CA SER A 36 -39.11 14.00 72.71
C SER A 36 -38.40 15.37 72.86
N ASP A 37 -38.88 16.43 72.45
CA ASP A 37 -40.16 17.12 72.45
C ASP A 37 -40.01 18.59 71.95
N SER A 38 -40.99 19.04 71.24
CA SER A 38 -41.63 20.38 71.22
C SER A 38 -40.75 21.66 71.04
N ALA A 39 -41.05 22.59 70.19
CA ALA A 39 -42.20 23.38 69.95
C ALA A 39 -41.94 24.51 68.88
N ILE A 40 -42.86 24.68 67.99
CA ILE A 40 -43.53 25.85 67.46
C ILE A 40 -42.74 27.21 67.37
N THR A 41 -42.63 27.76 66.18
CA THR A 41 -43.02 29.05 65.59
C THR A 41 -42.04 29.39 64.45
N ASP A 42 -42.30 29.90 63.36
CA ASP A 42 -43.35 30.69 62.74
C ASP A 42 -42.96 30.90 61.27
N ASN A 43 -43.95 31.14 60.49
CA ASN A 43 -44.00 31.29 59.05
C ASN A 43 -43.20 32.41 58.41
N SER A 44 -42.98 32.21 57.11
CA SER A 44 -42.74 33.21 56.06
C SER A 44 -41.28 33.46 55.71
N GLU A 45 -40.82 32.55 54.84
CA GLU A 45 -39.78 32.87 53.86
C GLU A 45 -39.50 31.63 52.93
N ASN A 46 -40.53 30.98 52.42
CA ASN A 46 -40.33 29.66 51.79
C ASN A 46 -40.88 29.52 50.36
N ASP A 47 -41.18 30.62 49.66
CA ASP A 47 -41.64 30.49 48.25
C ASP A 47 -40.51 30.69 47.20
N SER A 48 -39.46 31.45 47.51
CA SER A 48 -38.33 31.63 46.56
C SER A 48 -37.35 30.44 46.57
N ALA A 49 -37.23 29.72 47.71
CA ALA A 49 -36.36 28.56 47.82
C ALA A 49 -36.98 27.29 47.22
N LYS A 50 -38.29 27.18 47.16
CA LYS A 50 -39.00 26.03 46.51
C LYS A 50 -38.91 26.14 44.98
N ILE A 51 -38.98 27.35 44.40
CA ILE A 51 -38.85 27.55 42.96
C ILE A 51 -37.39 27.32 42.48
N ALA A 52 -36.38 27.66 43.29
CA ALA A 52 -34.99 27.37 42.99
C ALA A 52 -34.66 25.89 43.11
N LYS A 53 -35.16 25.17 44.14
CA LYS A 53 -35.01 23.71 44.29
C LYS A 53 -35.77 22.92 43.23
N ALA A 54 -36.93 23.34 42.81
CA ALA A 54 -37.70 22.69 41.75
C ALA A 54 -37.00 22.86 40.36
N LYS A 55 -36.31 23.97 40.13
CA LYS A 55 -35.48 24.17 38.91
C LYS A 55 -34.16 23.40 38.95
N GLU A 56 -33.54 23.22 40.13
CA GLU A 56 -32.36 22.35 40.30
C GLU A 56 -32.67 20.86 40.22
N GLU A 57 -33.84 20.42 40.76
CA GLU A 57 -34.30 19.02 40.64
C GLU A 57 -34.77 18.68 39.21
N GLU A 58 -35.28 19.64 38.41
CA GLU A 58 -35.61 19.41 37.00
C GLU A 58 -34.37 19.34 36.09
N ASP A 59 -33.23 19.96 36.47
CA ASP A 59 -31.98 19.95 35.72
C ASP A 59 -31.11 18.70 36.05
N LEU A 60 -31.40 17.99 37.17
CA LEU A 60 -30.71 16.77 37.60
C LEU A 60 -31.14 15.52 36.80
N ASP A 61 -32.26 15.56 36.07
CA ASP A 61 -32.81 14.45 35.30
C ASP A 61 -32.49 14.57 33.78
N LEU A 62 -31.74 15.59 33.36
CA LEU A 62 -31.41 15.81 31.95
C LEU A 62 -30.06 15.20 31.60
N VAL A 63 -30.05 14.22 30.69
CA VAL A 63 -28.80 13.61 30.21
C VAL A 63 -28.07 14.56 29.27
N PRO A 64 -26.81 14.95 29.58
CA PRO A 64 -26.03 15.82 28.68
C PRO A 64 -25.64 15.08 27.42
N VAL A 65 -25.86 15.69 26.26
CA VAL A 65 -25.57 15.11 24.96
C VAL A 65 -24.89 16.09 24.02
N GLU A 66 -24.01 15.58 23.13
CA GLU A 66 -23.54 16.32 22.00
C GLU A 66 -24.31 15.93 20.75
N ILE A 67 -24.67 16.90 19.93
CA ILE A 67 -25.42 16.67 18.70
C ILE A 67 -24.60 17.07 17.47
N PHE A 68 -24.97 16.46 16.36
CA PHE A 68 -24.48 16.78 15.03
C PHE A 68 -25.66 16.84 14.06
N GLU A 69 -25.64 17.74 13.10
CA GLU A 69 -26.68 17.82 12.08
C GLU A 69 -26.36 16.89 10.91
N ALA A 70 -27.35 16.13 10.45
CA ALA A 70 -27.23 15.35 9.23
C ALA A 70 -27.01 16.29 8.03
N TRP A 71 -26.04 15.95 7.18
CA TRP A 71 -25.68 16.80 6.03
C TRP A 71 -25.63 15.99 4.74
N ARG A 72 -25.67 16.70 3.59
CA ARG A 72 -25.47 16.07 2.29
C ARG A 72 -24.02 16.16 1.86
N GLY A 73 -23.51 15.08 1.25
CA GLY A 73 -22.14 15.03 0.76
C GLY A 73 -21.83 13.76 -0.01
N GLU A 74 -20.58 13.67 -0.41
CA GLU A 74 -20.06 12.53 -1.14
C GLU A 74 -19.67 11.40 -0.19
N ILE A 75 -20.06 10.17 -0.57
CA ILE A 75 -19.60 8.95 0.06
C ILE A 75 -19.34 7.88 -1.01
N SER A 76 -18.31 7.10 -0.82
CA SER A 76 -17.94 6.02 -1.74
C SER A 76 -17.91 4.67 -1.03
N SER A 77 -18.28 3.65 -1.77
CA SER A 77 -18.09 2.25 -1.38
C SER A 77 -16.76 1.76 -1.90
N TYR A 78 -16.07 0.95 -1.12
CA TYR A 78 -14.73 0.44 -1.43
C TYR A 78 -14.67 -1.07 -1.29
N ILE A 79 -13.90 -1.69 -2.19
CA ILE A 79 -13.32 -3.01 -1.95
C ILE A 79 -11.92 -2.76 -1.36
N ILE A 80 -11.68 -3.26 -0.14
CA ILE A 80 -10.42 -3.08 0.57
C ILE A 80 -9.66 -4.39 0.53
N LEU A 81 -8.46 -4.36 -0.03
CA LEU A 81 -7.61 -5.54 -0.20
C LEU A 81 -6.15 -5.19 0.09
N SER A 82 -5.43 -6.12 0.69
CA SER A 82 -3.98 -6.00 0.81
C SER A 82 -3.31 -6.22 -0.55
N SER A 83 -2.32 -5.42 -0.86
CA SER A 83 -1.57 -5.47 -2.10
C SER A 83 -0.08 -5.31 -1.87
N THR A 84 0.71 -5.73 -2.85
CA THR A 84 2.16 -5.55 -2.84
C THR A 84 2.54 -4.50 -3.87
N VAL A 85 3.40 -3.57 -3.44
CA VAL A 85 4.03 -2.60 -4.32
C VAL A 85 5.09 -3.31 -5.15
N GLU A 86 5.02 -3.15 -6.47
CA GLU A 86 5.96 -3.72 -7.44
C GLU A 86 6.45 -2.63 -8.39
N THR A 87 7.45 -2.94 -9.18
CA THR A 87 7.84 -2.11 -10.33
C THR A 87 7.48 -2.82 -11.63
N GLU A 88 7.07 -2.07 -12.65
CA GLU A 88 6.84 -2.65 -13.97
C GLU A 88 8.13 -3.07 -14.68
N GLN A 89 9.26 -2.45 -14.33
CA GLN A 89 10.54 -2.69 -14.96
C GLN A 89 11.55 -3.17 -13.92
N TYR A 90 11.66 -4.47 -13.83
CA TYR A 90 12.68 -5.19 -13.07
C TYR A 90 13.49 -6.03 -14.06
N VAL A 91 14.80 -5.95 -14.00
CA VAL A 91 15.69 -6.69 -14.91
C VAL A 91 16.91 -7.23 -14.16
N ASP A 92 17.11 -8.54 -14.31
CA ASP A 92 18.35 -9.19 -13.90
C ASP A 92 19.39 -9.10 -15.03
N VAL A 93 20.60 -8.70 -14.70
CA VAL A 93 21.71 -8.47 -15.64
C VAL A 93 22.68 -9.64 -15.57
N TYR A 94 22.93 -10.25 -16.73
CA TYR A 94 23.84 -11.34 -16.92
C TYR A 94 24.92 -10.94 -17.95
N PRO A 95 26.16 -11.46 -17.86
CA PRO A 95 27.18 -11.19 -18.85
C PRO A 95 26.92 -11.97 -20.12
N TYR A 96 27.30 -11.42 -21.24
CA TYR A 96 27.29 -12.13 -22.54
C TYR A 96 28.50 -13.06 -22.73
N LEU A 97 29.58 -12.79 -22.01
CA LEU A 97 30.87 -13.46 -22.17
C LEU A 97 31.34 -14.02 -20.84
N THR A 98 32.14 -15.05 -20.92
CA THR A 98 32.89 -15.57 -19.76
C THR A 98 34.16 -14.75 -19.59
N GLY A 99 34.47 -14.34 -18.37
CA GLY A 99 35.68 -13.59 -18.07
C GLY A 99 35.89 -13.35 -16.59
N ILE A 100 36.94 -12.61 -16.26
CA ILE A 100 37.23 -12.13 -14.90
C ILE A 100 36.79 -10.69 -14.79
N VAL A 101 36.16 -10.30 -13.68
CA VAL A 101 35.76 -8.92 -13.42
C VAL A 101 36.99 -8.07 -13.11
N ALA A 102 37.37 -7.23 -14.06
CA ALA A 102 38.51 -6.33 -13.90
C ALA A 102 38.18 -5.09 -13.06
N ALA A 103 36.95 -4.56 -13.20
CA ALA A 103 36.52 -3.39 -12.43
C ALA A 103 35.00 -3.40 -12.23
N LEU A 104 34.55 -2.97 -11.04
CA LEU A 104 33.17 -2.62 -10.74
C LEU A 104 33.01 -1.11 -10.94
N LEU A 105 31.92 -0.68 -11.58
CA LEU A 105 31.65 0.71 -11.94
C LEU A 105 30.31 1.17 -11.37
N ALA A 106 29.54 0.25 -10.77
CA ALA A 106 28.26 0.54 -10.13
C ALA A 106 28.13 -0.23 -8.82
N GLU A 107 27.49 0.39 -7.84
CA GLU A 107 27.17 -0.17 -6.53
C GLU A 107 25.65 -0.20 -6.29
N GLU A 108 25.24 -0.93 -5.25
CA GLU A 108 23.83 -0.94 -4.81
C GLU A 108 23.38 0.46 -4.40
N GLY A 109 22.23 0.90 -4.90
CA GLY A 109 21.69 2.22 -4.67
C GLY A 109 22.01 3.25 -5.76
N ASP A 110 22.92 2.95 -6.69
CA ASP A 110 23.23 3.87 -7.80
C ASP A 110 22.07 3.99 -8.77
N ASP A 111 21.68 5.24 -9.08
CA ASP A 111 20.69 5.56 -10.10
C ASP A 111 21.41 5.77 -11.45
N LEU A 112 21.10 4.91 -12.41
CA LEU A 112 21.83 4.80 -13.67
C LEU A 112 20.90 4.91 -14.87
N LYS A 113 21.39 5.59 -15.90
CA LYS A 113 20.72 5.61 -17.21
C LYS A 113 21.05 4.35 -18.01
N LYS A 114 20.10 3.94 -18.85
CA LYS A 114 20.29 2.87 -19.83
C LYS A 114 21.57 3.08 -20.62
N GLY A 115 22.40 2.04 -20.70
CA GLY A 115 23.70 2.06 -21.36
C GLY A 115 24.88 2.47 -20.48
N ALA A 116 24.63 2.94 -19.23
CA ALA A 116 25.70 3.23 -18.27
C ALA A 116 26.48 1.94 -17.94
N PRO A 117 27.82 2.00 -17.79
CA PRO A 117 28.60 0.81 -17.49
C PRO A 117 28.41 0.38 -16.04
N LEU A 118 28.15 -0.91 -15.84
CA LEU A 118 28.00 -1.55 -14.51
C LEU A 118 29.32 -2.18 -14.04
N LEU A 119 29.98 -2.91 -14.92
CA LEU A 119 31.31 -3.51 -14.69
C LEU A 119 32.06 -3.69 -15.99
N ARG A 120 33.35 -3.93 -15.87
CA ARG A 120 34.23 -4.35 -16.98
C ARG A 120 34.83 -5.72 -16.68
N LEU A 121 34.78 -6.58 -17.66
CA LEU A 121 35.56 -7.81 -17.68
C LEU A 121 36.99 -7.51 -18.17
N ASP A 122 37.90 -8.41 -17.89
CA ASP A 122 39.23 -8.39 -18.50
C ASP A 122 39.07 -8.48 -20.03
N ALA A 123 39.56 -7.46 -20.72
CA ALA A 123 39.35 -7.29 -22.15
C ALA A 123 40.62 -7.58 -23.00
N GLU A 124 41.73 -7.97 -22.37
CA GLU A 124 43.01 -8.08 -23.05
C GLU A 124 42.95 -9.06 -24.24
N GLU A 125 42.42 -10.25 -24.05
CA GLU A 125 42.24 -11.22 -25.10
C GLU A 125 41.31 -10.75 -26.22
N TYR A 126 40.24 -10.05 -25.88
CA TYR A 126 39.26 -9.52 -26.84
C TYR A 126 39.84 -8.36 -27.64
N LEU A 127 40.65 -7.51 -27.01
CA LEU A 127 41.35 -6.42 -27.67
C LEU A 127 42.36 -6.96 -28.71
N LEU A 128 43.14 -7.95 -28.33
CA LEU A 128 44.11 -8.60 -29.24
C LEU A 128 43.40 -9.28 -30.42
N ARG A 129 42.28 -9.98 -30.15
CA ARG A 129 41.48 -10.61 -31.19
C ARG A 129 40.87 -9.62 -32.16
N GLU A 130 40.29 -8.52 -31.66
CA GLU A 130 39.73 -7.45 -32.50
C GLU A 130 40.80 -6.84 -33.37
N ALA A 131 41.96 -6.49 -32.81
CA ALA A 131 43.07 -5.91 -33.55
C ALA A 131 43.61 -6.83 -34.67
N LYS A 132 43.71 -8.15 -34.41
CA LYS A 132 44.09 -9.16 -35.41
C LYS A 132 43.09 -9.22 -36.56
N VAL A 133 41.81 -9.34 -36.28
CA VAL A 133 40.75 -9.48 -37.30
C VAL A 133 40.57 -8.15 -38.05
N LEU A 134 40.73 -7.02 -37.42
CA LEU A 134 40.74 -5.69 -38.07
C LEU A 134 41.88 -5.59 -39.09
N THR A 135 43.06 -6.09 -38.77
CA THR A 135 44.21 -6.09 -39.67
C THR A 135 43.96 -6.96 -40.89
N GLU A 136 43.37 -8.14 -40.70
CA GLU A 136 42.95 -9.04 -41.79
C GLU A 136 41.89 -8.38 -42.68
N TYR A 137 40.85 -7.77 -42.11
CA TYR A 137 39.83 -7.02 -42.85
C TYR A 137 40.45 -5.90 -43.68
N LYS A 138 41.38 -5.09 -43.12
CA LYS A 138 42.09 -4.02 -43.85
C LYS A 138 42.93 -4.55 -45.00
N SER A 139 43.57 -5.70 -44.86
CA SER A 139 44.32 -6.36 -45.90
C SER A 139 43.42 -6.79 -47.07
N VAL A 140 42.33 -7.49 -46.78
CA VAL A 140 41.32 -7.95 -47.76
C VAL A 140 40.67 -6.74 -48.45
N GLN A 141 40.38 -5.69 -47.69
CA GLN A 141 39.82 -4.45 -48.25
C GLN A 141 40.77 -3.77 -49.25
N SER A 142 42.05 -3.78 -48.95
CA SER A 142 43.07 -3.22 -49.88
C SER A 142 43.22 -4.07 -51.15
N GLU A 143 43.12 -5.41 -51.01
CA GLU A 143 43.12 -6.33 -52.14
C GLU A 143 41.91 -6.12 -53.01
N PHE A 144 40.71 -6.06 -52.42
CA PHE A 144 39.46 -5.81 -53.12
C PHE A 144 39.50 -4.51 -53.93
N LYS A 145 40.04 -3.42 -53.34
CA LYS A 145 40.20 -2.13 -54.07
C LYS A 145 41.06 -2.28 -55.32
N ARG A 146 42.12 -3.12 -55.30
CA ARG A 146 42.97 -3.37 -56.49
C ARG A 146 42.20 -4.17 -57.53
N ILE A 147 41.47 -5.22 -57.11
CA ILE A 147 40.62 -6.05 -57.99
C ILE A 147 39.52 -5.19 -58.62
N GLN A 148 38.84 -4.37 -57.84
CA GLN A 148 37.82 -3.45 -58.33
C GLN A 148 38.36 -2.50 -59.39
N ALA A 149 39.55 -1.89 -59.17
CA ALA A 149 40.20 -0.98 -60.16
C ALA A 149 40.61 -1.69 -61.46
N GLN A 150 40.89 -2.99 -61.41
CA GLN A 150 41.15 -3.86 -62.58
C GLN A 150 39.87 -4.25 -63.30
N PHE A 151 38.82 -4.57 -62.55
CA PHE A 151 37.50 -4.88 -63.10
C PHE A 151 36.86 -3.69 -63.80
N ASP A 152 36.99 -2.47 -63.24
CA ASP A 152 36.49 -1.22 -63.81
C ASP A 152 37.21 -0.90 -65.16
N LYS A 153 38.41 -1.49 -65.39
CA LYS A 153 39.14 -1.43 -66.64
C LYS A 153 38.91 -2.62 -67.56
N GLU A 154 37.94 -3.46 -67.25
CA GLU A 154 37.61 -4.66 -68.02
C GLU A 154 38.77 -5.71 -68.12
N LEU A 155 39.71 -5.67 -67.15
CA LEU A 155 40.87 -6.56 -67.13
C LEU A 155 40.66 -7.87 -66.30
N LEU A 156 39.49 -8.00 -65.63
CA LEU A 156 39.15 -9.17 -64.84
C LEU A 156 37.75 -9.67 -65.16
N SER A 157 37.49 -10.95 -64.89
CA SER A 157 36.20 -11.55 -65.01
C SER A 157 35.26 -11.13 -63.89
N LYS A 158 33.93 -11.16 -64.16
CA LYS A 158 32.94 -10.90 -63.14
C LYS A 158 33.01 -11.92 -61.98
N GLU A 159 33.35 -13.18 -62.25
CA GLU A 159 33.54 -14.23 -61.27
C GLU A 159 34.62 -13.89 -60.27
N GLU A 160 35.78 -13.37 -60.74
CA GLU A 160 36.90 -13.00 -59.88
C GLU A 160 36.53 -11.77 -59.03
N TYR A 161 35.80 -10.79 -59.56
CA TYR A 161 35.27 -9.67 -58.79
C TYR A 161 34.28 -10.14 -57.72
N ASP A 162 33.29 -10.97 -58.07
CA ASP A 162 32.28 -11.46 -57.14
C ASP A 162 32.93 -12.28 -56.02
N LYS A 163 33.95 -13.11 -56.32
CA LYS A 163 34.71 -13.83 -55.32
C LYS A 163 35.48 -12.95 -54.34
N ALA A 164 36.11 -11.89 -54.86
CA ALA A 164 36.83 -10.91 -54.05
C ALA A 164 35.85 -10.11 -53.15
N ASN A 165 34.69 -9.73 -53.68
CA ASN A 165 33.63 -9.06 -52.92
C ASN A 165 33.11 -9.94 -51.79
N LEU A 166 32.86 -11.23 -52.05
CA LEU A 166 32.45 -12.18 -51.00
C LEU A 166 33.50 -12.29 -49.88
N SER A 167 34.80 -12.34 -50.28
CA SER A 167 35.90 -12.41 -49.28
C SER A 167 35.95 -11.11 -48.43
N LEU A 168 35.72 -9.94 -49.01
CA LEU A 168 35.62 -8.67 -48.27
C LEU A 168 34.46 -8.69 -47.25
N GLU A 169 33.26 -9.13 -47.66
CA GLU A 169 32.12 -9.17 -46.77
C GLU A 169 32.31 -10.19 -45.62
N GLN A 170 32.96 -11.34 -45.91
CA GLN A 170 33.32 -12.31 -44.86
C GLN A 170 34.29 -11.71 -43.83
N ALA A 171 35.37 -11.06 -44.29
CA ALA A 171 36.33 -10.43 -43.40
C ALA A 171 35.71 -9.30 -42.58
N LYS A 172 34.79 -8.52 -43.16
CA LYS A 172 34.03 -7.47 -42.50
C LYS A 172 33.11 -8.00 -41.41
N LEU A 173 32.42 -9.12 -41.66
CA LEU A 173 31.57 -9.78 -40.69
C LEU A 173 32.40 -10.30 -39.51
N SER A 174 33.54 -10.95 -39.78
CA SER A 174 34.43 -11.46 -38.73
C SER A 174 34.96 -10.31 -37.84
N TRP A 175 35.32 -9.18 -38.43
CA TRP A 175 35.73 -7.99 -37.65
C TRP A 175 34.58 -7.43 -36.81
N ARG A 176 33.35 -7.33 -37.34
CA ARG A 176 32.17 -6.89 -36.59
C ARG A 176 31.89 -7.79 -35.40
N GLU A 177 32.02 -9.11 -35.54
CA GLU A 177 31.87 -10.06 -34.46
C GLU A 177 32.91 -9.85 -33.36
N ALA A 178 34.20 -9.71 -33.73
CA ALA A 178 35.26 -9.46 -32.77
C ALA A 178 35.07 -8.14 -32.02
N LYS A 179 34.65 -7.08 -32.72
CA LYS A 179 34.31 -5.80 -32.14
C LYS A 179 33.11 -5.85 -31.18
N LEU A 180 32.07 -6.58 -31.55
CA LEU A 180 30.91 -6.81 -30.67
C LEU A 180 31.29 -7.54 -29.38
N ASN A 181 32.13 -8.57 -29.49
CA ASN A 181 32.62 -9.29 -28.32
C ASN A 181 33.47 -8.42 -27.41
N LEU A 182 34.32 -7.55 -27.98
CA LEU A 182 35.08 -6.53 -27.23
C LEU A 182 34.13 -5.55 -26.51
N ASP A 183 33.10 -5.04 -27.18
CA ASP A 183 32.11 -4.14 -26.53
C ASP A 183 31.37 -4.83 -25.40
N ARG A 184 31.06 -6.12 -25.54
CA ARG A 184 30.40 -6.95 -24.53
C ARG A 184 31.24 -7.25 -23.28
N THR A 185 32.54 -6.95 -23.29
CA THR A 185 33.39 -6.99 -22.07
C THR A 185 32.96 -5.91 -21.08
N THR A 186 32.29 -4.85 -21.53
CA THR A 186 31.66 -3.85 -20.66
C THR A 186 30.19 -4.20 -20.52
N VAL A 187 29.79 -4.66 -19.33
CA VAL A 187 28.38 -4.92 -19.01
C VAL A 187 27.70 -3.60 -18.69
N ARG A 188 26.56 -3.35 -19.33
CA ARG A 188 25.84 -2.05 -19.25
C ARG A 188 24.44 -2.22 -18.71
N ALA A 189 23.89 -1.16 -18.10
CA ALA A 189 22.52 -1.05 -17.64
C ALA A 189 21.53 -1.23 -18.80
N PRO A 190 20.62 -2.21 -18.76
CA PRO A 190 19.62 -2.44 -19.82
C PRO A 190 18.45 -1.46 -19.77
N ILE A 191 18.17 -0.87 -18.60
CA ILE A 191 17.08 0.08 -18.35
C ILE A 191 17.60 1.31 -17.58
N ASN A 192 16.80 2.38 -17.52
CA ASN A 192 16.99 3.45 -16.54
C ASN A 192 16.51 2.93 -15.18
N GLY A 193 17.21 3.25 -14.10
CA GLY A 193 16.78 2.89 -12.76
C GLY A 193 17.92 2.62 -11.79
N VAL A 194 17.56 2.14 -10.63
CA VAL A 194 18.46 1.94 -9.49
C VAL A 194 18.95 0.50 -9.44
N VAL A 195 20.23 0.31 -9.12
CA VAL A 195 20.80 -1.00 -8.82
C VAL A 195 20.24 -1.47 -7.47
N SER A 196 19.40 -2.50 -7.49
CA SER A 196 18.76 -3.05 -6.28
C SER A 196 19.58 -4.15 -5.62
N LEU A 197 20.43 -4.86 -6.38
CA LEU A 197 21.24 -5.96 -5.89
C LEU A 197 22.52 -6.10 -6.75
N ARG A 198 23.64 -6.40 -6.09
CA ARG A 198 24.94 -6.73 -6.71
C ARG A 198 25.45 -8.06 -6.18
N ASN A 199 25.56 -9.07 -7.05
CA ASN A 199 26.00 -10.42 -6.70
C ASN A 199 27.44 -10.74 -7.14
N VAL A 200 28.23 -9.75 -7.54
CA VAL A 200 29.55 -9.94 -8.11
C VAL A 200 30.58 -9.02 -7.46
N ARG A 201 31.83 -9.48 -7.38
CA ARG A 201 32.97 -8.75 -6.85
C ARG A 201 34.07 -8.61 -7.91
N GLN A 202 34.91 -7.60 -7.74
CA GLN A 202 36.13 -7.52 -8.52
C GLN A 202 37.03 -8.74 -8.30
N GLY A 203 37.54 -9.32 -9.38
CA GLY A 203 38.32 -10.57 -9.37
C GLY A 203 37.51 -11.83 -9.56
N ASP A 204 36.16 -11.77 -9.45
CA ASP A 204 35.32 -12.94 -9.67
C ASP A 204 35.37 -13.41 -11.12
N ARG A 205 35.31 -14.74 -11.31
CA ARG A 205 35.12 -15.34 -12.62
C ARG A 205 33.63 -15.50 -12.89
N VAL A 206 33.15 -14.93 -13.99
CA VAL A 206 31.75 -14.93 -14.37
C VAL A 206 31.54 -15.66 -15.70
N THR A 207 30.33 -16.23 -15.86
CA THR A 207 29.88 -16.94 -17.06
C THR A 207 28.52 -16.39 -17.49
N ALA A 208 28.02 -16.74 -18.67
CA ALA A 208 26.73 -16.28 -19.19
C ALA A 208 25.53 -16.52 -18.24
N ASN A 209 25.63 -17.48 -17.31
CA ASN A 209 24.58 -17.79 -16.33
C ASN A 209 24.81 -17.15 -14.96
N THR A 210 25.86 -16.36 -14.78
CA THR A 210 26.16 -15.71 -13.52
C THR A 210 25.30 -14.43 -13.40
N HIS A 211 24.41 -14.39 -12.41
CA HIS A 211 23.64 -13.19 -12.09
C HIS A 211 24.57 -12.12 -11.49
N LEU A 212 24.69 -10.98 -12.18
CA LEU A 212 25.59 -9.89 -11.80
C LEU A 212 24.90 -8.82 -10.97
N PHE A 213 23.84 -8.25 -11.53
CA PHE A 213 23.08 -7.16 -10.92
C PHE A 213 21.58 -7.38 -11.12
N SER A 214 20.79 -6.82 -10.21
CA SER A 214 19.36 -6.55 -10.44
C SER A 214 19.14 -5.05 -10.51
N MET A 215 18.33 -4.62 -11.45
CA MET A 215 17.96 -3.21 -11.61
C MET A 215 16.45 -3.03 -11.57
N VAL A 216 15.99 -1.95 -10.92
CA VAL A 216 14.58 -1.59 -10.77
C VAL A 216 14.36 -0.15 -11.24
N ASN A 217 13.28 0.07 -11.98
CA ASN A 217 12.84 1.44 -12.28
C ASN A 217 11.81 1.86 -11.22
N LEU A 218 12.12 2.92 -10.48
CA LEU A 218 11.27 3.45 -9.41
C LEU A 218 10.26 4.50 -9.91
N GLU A 219 10.30 4.92 -11.16
CA GLU A 219 9.35 5.86 -11.76
C GLU A 219 8.00 5.17 -12.08
N ASN A 220 8.05 3.87 -12.42
CA ASN A 220 6.88 3.10 -12.82
C ASN A 220 6.48 2.08 -11.75
N ILE A 221 6.14 2.59 -10.57
CA ILE A 221 5.63 1.78 -9.46
C ILE A 221 4.16 1.42 -9.70
N ILE A 222 3.82 0.19 -9.41
CA ILE A 222 2.46 -0.35 -9.47
C ILE A 222 2.15 -1.06 -8.16
N ALA A 223 0.87 -1.24 -7.87
CA ALA A 223 0.45 -2.17 -6.84
C ALA A 223 -0.28 -3.36 -7.48
N THR A 224 0.02 -4.55 -7.01
CA THR A 224 -0.63 -5.78 -7.45
C THR A 224 -1.59 -6.25 -6.37
N VAL A 225 -2.86 -6.40 -6.74
CA VAL A 225 -3.91 -6.88 -5.83
C VAL A 225 -4.61 -8.09 -6.42
N HIS A 226 -4.98 -9.05 -5.55
CA HIS A 226 -5.72 -10.24 -5.93
C HIS A 226 -7.17 -10.10 -5.46
N VAL A 227 -8.07 -9.91 -6.41
CA VAL A 227 -9.49 -9.63 -6.17
C VAL A 227 -10.28 -10.94 -6.28
N PRO A 228 -11.19 -11.27 -5.32
CA PRO A 228 -12.07 -12.43 -5.43
C PRO A 228 -12.95 -12.37 -6.68
N GLU A 229 -13.19 -13.52 -7.32
CA GLU A 229 -13.97 -13.63 -8.57
C GLU A 229 -15.38 -13.01 -8.46
N LYS A 230 -16.01 -13.10 -7.28
CA LYS A 230 -17.35 -12.51 -7.03
C LYS A 230 -17.41 -11.00 -7.27
N GLU A 231 -16.27 -10.30 -7.18
CA GLU A 231 -16.17 -8.85 -7.37
C GLU A 231 -15.84 -8.46 -8.82
N LEU A 232 -15.76 -9.44 -9.75
CA LEU A 232 -15.34 -9.17 -11.14
C LEU A 232 -16.23 -8.14 -11.83
N SER A 233 -17.55 -8.16 -11.58
CA SER A 233 -18.50 -7.21 -12.17
C SER A 233 -18.34 -5.78 -11.64
N SER A 234 -17.76 -5.61 -10.45
CA SER A 234 -17.58 -4.34 -9.76
C SER A 234 -16.27 -3.64 -10.13
N ILE A 235 -15.32 -4.34 -10.78
CA ILE A 235 -14.01 -3.80 -11.15
C ILE A 235 -13.98 -3.41 -12.62
N LYS A 236 -13.56 -2.16 -12.89
CA LYS A 236 -13.45 -1.61 -14.25
C LYS A 236 -12.10 -0.93 -14.46
N LEU A 237 -11.64 -0.86 -15.71
CA LEU A 237 -10.45 -0.09 -16.06
C LEU A 237 -10.64 1.40 -15.75
N ASN A 238 -9.55 2.08 -15.37
CA ASN A 238 -9.50 3.48 -14.96
C ASN A 238 -10.35 3.83 -13.73
N GLN A 239 -10.78 2.83 -12.96
CA GLN A 239 -11.51 3.03 -11.71
C GLN A 239 -10.57 3.62 -10.68
N LEU A 240 -11.04 4.66 -9.97
CA LEU A 240 -10.27 5.35 -8.93
C LEU A 240 -9.91 4.40 -7.79
N THR A 241 -8.68 4.51 -7.33
CA THR A 241 -8.17 3.74 -6.21
C THR A 241 -7.37 4.62 -5.26
N TYR A 242 -7.29 4.22 -3.99
CA TYR A 242 -6.40 4.82 -3.01
C TYR A 242 -5.56 3.74 -2.36
N LEU A 243 -4.30 4.05 -2.12
CA LEU A 243 -3.40 3.16 -1.41
C LEU A 243 -2.95 3.84 -0.11
N THR A 244 -2.90 3.08 0.96
CA THR A 244 -2.41 3.52 2.27
C THR A 244 -1.41 2.52 2.80
N SER A 245 -0.44 3.00 3.57
CA SER A 245 0.52 2.13 4.27
C SER A 245 0.57 2.54 5.74
N GLU A 246 0.46 1.58 6.63
CA GLU A 246 0.58 1.81 8.07
C GLU A 246 1.95 2.39 8.47
N TYR A 247 2.99 2.14 7.64
CA TYR A 247 4.36 2.60 7.89
C TYR A 247 4.65 4.01 7.38
N LEU A 248 3.78 4.58 6.53
CA LEU A 248 3.94 5.89 5.92
C LEU A 248 2.96 6.94 6.49
N GLY A 249 2.32 6.61 7.63
CA GLY A 249 1.33 7.45 8.29
C GLY A 249 0.04 7.58 7.48
N ASP A 250 -0.65 8.71 7.63
CA ASP A 250 -1.98 8.93 7.03
C ASP A 250 -1.94 9.31 5.53
N LYS A 251 -0.78 9.13 4.87
CA LYS A 251 -0.66 9.44 3.43
C LYS A 251 -1.52 8.50 2.61
N LYS A 252 -2.34 9.09 1.74
CA LYS A 252 -3.13 8.38 0.72
C LYS A 252 -2.50 8.64 -0.64
N TYR A 253 -2.13 7.57 -1.33
CA TYR A 253 -1.63 7.64 -2.70
C TYR A 253 -2.80 7.35 -3.63
N GLN A 254 -3.08 8.29 -4.51
CA GLN A 254 -4.10 8.11 -5.54
C GLN A 254 -3.56 7.24 -6.66
N GLY A 255 -4.44 6.42 -7.22
CA GLY A 255 -4.12 5.56 -8.35
C GLY A 255 -5.40 5.15 -9.10
N TYR A 256 -5.21 4.28 -10.06
CA TYR A 256 -6.30 3.79 -10.90
C TYR A 256 -6.09 2.34 -11.30
N VAL A 257 -7.17 1.65 -11.60
CA VAL A 257 -7.12 0.28 -12.15
C VAL A 257 -6.52 0.33 -13.56
N LYS A 258 -5.25 -0.07 -13.67
CA LYS A 258 -4.46 -0.04 -14.90
C LYS A 258 -4.73 -1.25 -15.79
N ARG A 259 -4.79 -2.44 -15.19
CA ARG A 259 -5.03 -3.72 -15.89
C ARG A 259 -5.81 -4.68 -15.03
N ILE A 260 -6.65 -5.46 -15.66
CA ILE A 260 -7.41 -6.56 -15.06
C ILE A 260 -6.99 -7.84 -15.77
N SER A 261 -6.55 -8.86 -15.05
CA SER A 261 -6.21 -10.16 -15.62
C SER A 261 -7.47 -10.81 -16.21
N PRO A 262 -7.41 -11.32 -17.45
CA PRO A 262 -8.51 -12.05 -18.03
C PRO A 262 -8.66 -13.48 -17.48
N VAL A 263 -7.73 -13.92 -16.61
CA VAL A 263 -7.69 -15.27 -16.06
C VAL A 263 -7.86 -15.23 -14.55
N VAL A 264 -8.75 -16.08 -14.04
CA VAL A 264 -8.93 -16.35 -12.62
C VAL A 264 -7.98 -17.49 -12.22
N ASN A 265 -7.29 -17.35 -11.11
CA ASN A 265 -6.48 -18.42 -10.54
C ASN A 265 -7.41 -19.45 -9.85
N PRO A 266 -7.52 -20.69 -10.36
CA PRO A 266 -8.48 -21.66 -9.82
C PRO A 266 -8.12 -22.16 -8.41
N ALA A 267 -6.87 -22.02 -7.99
CA ALA A 267 -6.44 -22.44 -6.65
C ALA A 267 -6.88 -21.44 -5.56
N THR A 268 -7.00 -20.16 -5.89
CA THR A 268 -7.34 -19.09 -4.93
C THR A 268 -8.71 -18.47 -5.17
N GLY A 269 -9.34 -18.72 -6.33
CA GLY A 269 -10.58 -18.06 -6.73
C GLY A 269 -10.44 -16.55 -6.92
N THR A 270 -9.25 -16.06 -7.27
CA THR A 270 -8.95 -14.63 -7.43
C THR A 270 -8.41 -14.32 -8.81
N PHE A 271 -8.57 -13.09 -9.24
CA PHE A 271 -7.91 -12.55 -10.44
C PHE A 271 -6.98 -11.40 -10.06
N LYS A 272 -5.89 -11.26 -10.81
CA LYS A 272 -4.90 -10.20 -10.61
C LYS A 272 -5.41 -8.88 -11.18
N VAL A 273 -5.38 -7.83 -10.37
CA VAL A 273 -5.60 -6.44 -10.79
C VAL A 273 -4.32 -5.65 -10.54
N THR A 274 -3.88 -4.90 -11.55
CA THR A 274 -2.72 -4.02 -11.47
C THR A 274 -3.21 -2.59 -11.32
N ILE A 275 -2.79 -1.93 -10.26
CA ILE A 275 -3.08 -0.53 -9.95
C ILE A 275 -1.89 0.31 -10.39
N GLY A 276 -2.14 1.30 -11.23
CA GLY A 276 -1.18 2.37 -11.54
C GLY A 276 -1.29 3.45 -10.49
N LEU A 277 -0.18 4.10 -10.17
CA LEU A 277 -0.13 5.21 -9.22
C LEU A 277 -0.03 6.53 -9.99
N ASP A 278 -0.72 7.55 -9.48
CA ASP A 278 -0.67 8.91 -9.97
C ASP A 278 0.16 9.79 -9.03
N GLY A 279 0.86 10.78 -9.58
CA GLY A 279 1.60 11.78 -8.82
C GLY A 279 2.88 11.27 -8.16
N GLU A 280 3.32 11.96 -7.11
CA GLU A 280 4.56 11.64 -6.40
C GLU A 280 4.36 10.46 -5.43
N HIS A 281 5.18 9.45 -5.58
CA HIS A 281 5.17 8.22 -4.79
C HIS A 281 6.59 7.78 -4.37
N ALA A 282 7.49 8.76 -4.22
CA ALA A 282 8.91 8.52 -3.89
C ALA A 282 9.13 7.77 -2.55
N ASP A 283 8.15 7.79 -1.65
CA ASP A 283 8.23 7.07 -0.38
C ASP A 283 7.91 5.57 -0.51
N LEU A 284 7.22 5.17 -1.60
CA LEU A 284 6.88 3.77 -1.84
C LEU A 284 8.09 3.02 -2.42
N ARG A 285 8.31 1.82 -1.92
CA ARG A 285 9.38 0.93 -2.40
C ARG A 285 8.78 -0.39 -2.88
N PRO A 286 9.25 -0.95 -4.00
CA PRO A 286 8.92 -2.32 -4.38
C PRO A 286 9.15 -3.29 -3.22
N GLY A 287 8.21 -4.19 -2.99
CA GLY A 287 8.19 -5.12 -1.87
C GLY A 287 7.40 -4.65 -0.64
N MET A 288 6.98 -3.38 -0.57
CA MET A 288 6.12 -2.92 0.52
C MET A 288 4.70 -3.47 0.39
N PHE A 289 4.07 -3.74 1.55
CA PHE A 289 2.65 -4.04 1.63
C PHE A 289 1.86 -2.77 1.87
N VAL A 290 0.76 -2.63 1.14
CA VAL A 290 -0.15 -1.49 1.23
C VAL A 290 -1.60 -1.99 1.20
N ASN A 291 -2.50 -1.24 1.81
CA ASN A 291 -3.93 -1.48 1.67
C ASN A 291 -4.44 -0.69 0.47
N THR A 292 -5.07 -1.38 -0.47
CA THR A 292 -5.67 -0.79 -1.66
C THR A 292 -7.18 -0.70 -1.50
N PHE A 293 -7.71 0.50 -1.66
CA PHE A 293 -9.13 0.83 -1.65
C PHE A 293 -9.57 1.06 -3.09
N ILE A 294 -10.34 0.14 -3.66
CA ILE A 294 -10.89 0.28 -5.02
C ILE A 294 -12.29 0.87 -4.89
N VAL A 295 -12.52 2.06 -5.42
CA VAL A 295 -13.82 2.73 -5.38
C VAL A 295 -14.79 2.00 -6.30
N THR A 296 -15.83 1.37 -5.77
CA THR A 296 -16.81 0.63 -6.58
C THR A 296 -17.99 1.47 -7.02
N MET A 297 -18.48 2.31 -6.12
CA MET A 297 -19.60 3.23 -6.36
C MET A 297 -19.39 4.51 -5.56
N THR A 298 -19.86 5.62 -6.08
CA THR A 298 -19.87 6.92 -5.39
C THR A 298 -21.27 7.51 -5.46
N ASN A 299 -21.80 7.96 -4.31
CA ASN A 299 -22.99 8.77 -4.21
C ASN A 299 -22.58 10.20 -3.82
N ASN A 300 -22.79 11.15 -4.72
CA ASN A 300 -22.37 12.55 -4.53
C ASN A 300 -23.35 13.38 -3.71
N ASP A 301 -24.55 12.88 -3.46
CA ASP A 301 -25.62 13.60 -2.75
C ASP A 301 -26.24 12.71 -1.66
N ALA A 302 -25.42 11.95 -0.95
CA ALA A 302 -25.84 11.10 0.13
C ALA A 302 -26.18 11.92 1.39
N LEU A 303 -27.22 11.52 2.12
CA LEU A 303 -27.47 12.03 3.47
C LEU A 303 -26.52 11.33 4.44
N LEU A 304 -25.63 12.08 5.07
CA LEU A 304 -24.51 11.56 5.86
C LEU A 304 -24.70 11.83 7.35
N LEU A 305 -24.22 10.88 8.14
CA LEU A 305 -24.00 11.01 9.58
C LEU A 305 -22.61 10.56 9.98
N ASP A 306 -22.13 11.06 11.10
CA ASP A 306 -20.99 10.50 11.81
C ASP A 306 -21.31 9.05 12.21
N LYS A 307 -20.39 8.13 11.97
CA LYS A 307 -20.57 6.72 12.27
C LYS A 307 -20.80 6.45 13.76
N ASP A 308 -20.26 7.32 14.62
CA ASP A 308 -20.42 7.25 16.06
C ASP A 308 -21.87 7.48 16.51
N ALA A 309 -22.73 8.08 15.66
CA ALA A 309 -24.15 8.28 15.95
C ALA A 309 -24.97 6.99 15.86
N ILE A 310 -24.46 5.94 15.20
CA ILE A 310 -25.21 4.72 14.93
C ILE A 310 -25.17 3.78 16.15
N ILE A 311 -26.35 3.38 16.59
CA ILE A 311 -26.52 2.41 17.69
C ILE A 311 -26.96 1.09 17.09
N PHE A 312 -26.24 0.05 17.44
CA PHE A 312 -26.55 -1.32 17.06
C PHE A 312 -27.37 -1.98 18.16
N ASP A 313 -28.57 -2.44 17.83
CA ASP A 313 -29.46 -3.17 18.72
C ASP A 313 -29.94 -4.42 17.97
N SER A 314 -29.29 -5.55 18.27
CA SER A 314 -29.43 -6.80 17.52
C SER A 314 -29.11 -6.59 16.02
N ASP A 315 -30.04 -6.88 15.11
CA ASP A 315 -29.88 -6.71 13.66
C ASP A 315 -30.33 -5.33 13.14
N LYS A 316 -30.76 -4.44 14.06
CA LYS A 316 -31.32 -3.14 13.69
C LYS A 316 -30.35 -2.02 14.06
N ARG A 317 -30.41 -0.97 13.27
CA ARG A 317 -29.61 0.25 13.44
C ARG A 317 -30.51 1.40 13.79
N PHE A 318 -30.14 2.13 14.84
CA PHE A 318 -30.90 3.26 15.35
C PHE A 318 -30.03 4.49 15.52
N VAL A 319 -30.65 5.64 15.49
CA VAL A 319 -30.07 6.91 15.92
C VAL A 319 -30.99 7.57 16.93
N PHE A 320 -30.46 8.45 17.76
CA PHE A 320 -31.26 9.33 18.58
C PHE A 320 -31.33 10.73 17.96
N VAL A 321 -32.52 11.20 17.65
CA VAL A 321 -32.78 12.56 17.18
C VAL A 321 -33.35 13.38 18.31
N VAL A 322 -32.84 14.61 18.49
CA VAL A 322 -33.33 15.53 19.50
C VAL A 322 -34.49 16.37 18.94
N LYS A 323 -35.67 16.21 19.54
CA LYS A 323 -36.85 17.07 19.30
C LYS A 323 -37.45 17.51 20.63
N ASP A 324 -37.68 18.80 20.80
CA ASP A 324 -38.28 19.36 22.01
C ASP A 324 -37.60 18.91 23.32
N SER A 325 -36.24 18.84 23.33
CA SER A 325 -35.43 18.36 24.45
C SER A 325 -35.67 16.89 24.81
N LEU A 326 -36.22 16.10 23.90
CA LEU A 326 -36.41 14.65 24.02
C LEU A 326 -35.53 13.92 23.01
N ALA A 327 -34.87 12.85 23.43
CA ALA A 327 -34.17 11.94 22.55
C ALA A 327 -35.12 10.89 21.98
N LEU A 328 -35.42 10.96 20.70
CA LEU A 328 -36.30 10.02 20.01
C LEU A 328 -35.44 8.94 19.32
N LYS A 329 -35.66 7.66 19.68
CA LYS A 329 -35.00 6.52 19.05
C LYS A 329 -35.64 6.21 17.70
N ILE A 330 -34.91 6.47 16.60
CA ILE A 330 -35.39 6.30 15.22
C ILE A 330 -34.64 5.14 14.57
N LEU A 331 -35.38 4.22 13.95
CA LEU A 331 -34.83 3.15 13.11
C LEU A 331 -34.32 3.76 11.81
N VAL A 332 -33.09 3.45 11.44
CA VAL A 332 -32.48 3.92 10.21
C VAL A 332 -32.07 2.76 9.31
N GLU A 333 -32.17 3.00 8.01
CA GLU A 333 -31.61 2.15 6.96
C GLU A 333 -30.32 2.81 6.47
N ILE A 334 -29.19 2.12 6.57
CA ILE A 334 -27.90 2.65 6.16
C ILE A 334 -27.53 2.16 4.75
N GLY A 335 -26.80 2.99 4.01
CA GLY A 335 -26.22 2.69 2.70
C GLY A 335 -24.73 2.46 2.78
N PHE A 336 -23.95 3.24 2.04
CA PHE A 336 -22.50 3.19 2.06
C PHE A 336 -21.94 3.67 3.39
N GLU A 337 -20.80 3.11 3.79
CA GLU A 337 -20.06 3.53 4.97
C GLU A 337 -18.56 3.62 4.68
N ASP A 338 -17.91 4.59 5.30
CA ASP A 338 -16.45 4.71 5.31
C ASP A 338 -15.89 4.65 6.74
N ALA A 339 -14.67 5.11 6.96
CA ALA A 339 -14.04 5.08 8.28
C ALA A 339 -14.74 5.98 9.31
N SER A 340 -15.34 7.09 8.89
CA SER A 340 -15.86 8.16 9.77
C SER A 340 -17.35 8.44 9.61
N LYS A 341 -17.92 8.20 8.43
CA LYS A 341 -19.29 8.58 8.08
C LYS A 341 -20.05 7.42 7.45
N VAL A 342 -21.37 7.53 7.53
CA VAL A 342 -22.33 6.57 7.01
C VAL A 342 -23.45 7.26 6.26
N GLU A 343 -23.87 6.69 5.14
CA GLU A 343 -25.03 7.11 4.39
C GLU A 343 -26.32 6.61 5.04
N ILE A 344 -27.30 7.49 5.16
CA ILE A 344 -28.64 7.15 5.65
C ILE A 344 -29.61 7.16 4.46
N LEU A 345 -30.18 5.99 4.18
CA LEU A 345 -31.17 5.83 3.10
C LEU A 345 -32.59 6.18 3.56
N LYS A 346 -32.93 5.89 4.83
CA LYS A 346 -34.23 6.15 5.41
C LYS A 346 -34.15 6.36 6.94
N GLY A 347 -35.08 7.12 7.50
CA GLY A 347 -35.29 7.27 8.94
C GLY A 347 -35.11 8.70 9.43
N ILE A 348 -34.24 9.48 8.84
CA ILE A 348 -34.02 10.90 9.21
C ILE A 348 -33.98 11.77 7.97
N ASN A 349 -34.05 13.08 8.18
CA ASN A 349 -33.96 14.09 7.16
C ASN A 349 -32.71 14.98 7.34
N GLU A 350 -32.38 15.75 6.31
CA GLU A 350 -31.35 16.76 6.37
C GLU A 350 -31.64 17.76 7.50
N SER A 351 -30.60 18.17 8.21
CA SER A 351 -30.67 19.08 9.38
C SER A 351 -31.34 18.47 10.63
N ASP A 352 -31.73 17.18 10.64
CA ASP A 352 -32.10 16.54 11.89
C ASP A 352 -30.89 16.52 12.85
N LYS A 353 -31.15 16.88 14.12
CA LYS A 353 -30.13 16.95 15.17
C LYS A 353 -29.95 15.61 15.81
N VAL A 354 -28.89 14.91 15.43
CA VAL A 354 -28.59 13.53 15.86
C VAL A 354 -27.57 13.54 17.00
N ILE A 355 -27.78 12.73 18.00
CA ILE A 355 -26.88 12.59 19.16
C ILE A 355 -25.68 11.73 18.75
N ILE A 356 -24.47 12.25 18.95
CA ILE A 356 -23.20 11.58 18.67
C ILE A 356 -22.40 11.22 19.92
N VAL A 357 -22.68 11.91 21.05
CA VAL A 357 -22.07 11.61 22.36
C VAL A 357 -23.15 11.61 23.42
N GLY A 358 -23.11 10.65 24.32
CA GLY A 358 -24.11 10.46 25.38
C GLY A 358 -25.24 9.52 25.00
N GLN A 359 -25.24 8.93 23.79
CA GLN A 359 -26.25 8.01 23.28
C GLN A 359 -26.29 6.66 24.03
N ASN A 360 -25.16 6.24 24.62
CA ASN A 360 -25.08 4.97 25.34
C ASN A 360 -25.89 5.03 26.64
N GLY A 361 -26.95 4.24 26.71
CA GLY A 361 -27.84 4.19 27.87
C GLY A 361 -29.09 5.04 27.76
N LEU A 362 -29.27 5.85 26.69
CA LEU A 362 -30.50 6.55 26.43
C LEU A 362 -31.64 5.56 26.11
N ARG A 363 -32.83 5.88 26.61
CA ARG A 363 -34.08 5.22 26.22
C ARG A 363 -34.90 6.16 25.34
N ASP A 364 -35.81 5.59 24.59
CA ASP A 364 -36.74 6.41 23.80
C ASP A 364 -37.47 7.43 24.69
N LYS A 365 -37.56 8.67 24.22
CA LYS A 365 -38.17 9.82 24.91
C LYS A 365 -37.48 10.26 26.20
N THR A 366 -36.21 9.94 26.39
CA THR A 366 -35.42 10.48 27.51
C THR A 366 -35.20 11.99 27.33
N LYS A 367 -35.39 12.75 28.44
CA LYS A 367 -35.10 14.20 28.46
C LYS A 367 -33.59 14.41 28.36
N VAL A 368 -33.13 15.25 27.43
CA VAL A 368 -31.72 15.53 27.18
C VAL A 368 -31.44 17.04 27.21
N LYS A 369 -30.22 17.37 27.60
CA LYS A 369 -29.66 18.72 27.54
C LYS A 369 -28.55 18.76 26.53
N VAL A 370 -28.70 19.49 25.45
CA VAL A 370 -27.64 19.71 24.45
C VAL A 370 -26.56 20.58 25.07
N VAL A 371 -25.38 20.04 25.25
CA VAL A 371 -24.21 20.74 25.82
C VAL A 371 -23.28 21.25 24.73
N LYS A 372 -23.30 20.61 23.56
CA LYS A 372 -22.48 21.00 22.42
C LYS A 372 -23.14 20.63 21.11
N GLU A 373 -23.08 21.52 20.17
CA GLU A 373 -23.48 21.30 18.78
C GLU A 373 -22.22 21.34 17.93
N ARG A 374 -21.89 20.20 17.29
CA ARG A 374 -20.79 20.12 16.33
C ARG A 374 -21.34 20.46 14.95
N LYS A 375 -20.63 21.32 14.22
CA LYS A 375 -20.93 21.64 12.83
C LYS A 375 -19.95 20.92 11.91
N THR A 376 -20.40 20.61 10.72
CA THR A 376 -19.55 20.09 9.64
C THR A 376 -18.42 21.08 9.38
N SER A 377 -17.18 20.60 9.40
CA SER A 377 -15.96 21.38 9.11
C SER A 377 -15.69 21.37 7.61
#